data_a6eb315172de25bf4a004ca39500b6f2
#
_entry.id   a6eb315172de25bf4a004ca39500b6f2
#
_cell.length_a   1.000
_cell.length_b   1.000
_cell.length_c   1.000
_cell.angle_alpha   90.00
_cell.angle_beta   90.00
_cell.angle_gamma   90.00
#
_symmetry.space_group_name_H-M   'P 1'
#
loop_
_entity.id
_entity.type
_entity.pdbx_description
1 polymer ?
#
loop_
_entity_poly.entity_id
_entity_poly.type
_entity_poly.pdbx_seq_one_letter_code
_entity_poly.pdbx_strand_id
1 'polypeptide(L)'
;MLLSSGGFAAYHTQMNVFDVLEPIYGDLAVTKNLEAATEEWLRSKGFTVSGLNATDIKAKLLAGCRSAADFIRIIMEEVARKQGVDRWADSTPTNVPHMLRIKHDFPDAQFVHIIRDARDVALSLDKRGWTRPLPWDKKWSMAVAGVYWEWIVRKARKMGAQLGPSDYCEVHYEDLVEKPVEALPRLSRFLQHELDYDRIQESSVGSVKRPLTAFKGELQNGSFAPVGRWKRDFPREQLVLLENLSGKYLREMGYELATKPSFTPIAAAMRAEYLAFYAFKQWAKVNTPLSRMTVSYSGILIDK
;
A
#
# COMPACT_ATOMS: atom_id res chain seq x y z
N MET A 1 11.59 -5.01 -6.16
CA MET A 1 12.58 -4.42 -7.08
C MET A 1 13.55 -3.50 -6.33
N LEU A 2 13.15 -2.39 -5.69
CA LEU A 2 14.09 -1.50 -4.97
C LEU A 2 15.01 -2.25 -3.99
N LEU A 3 14.46 -3.15 -3.18
CA LEU A 3 15.25 -3.93 -2.22
C LEU A 3 16.28 -4.87 -2.89
N SER A 4 16.02 -5.27 -4.13
CA SER A 4 16.91 -6.14 -4.91
C SER A 4 17.90 -5.37 -5.77
N SER A 5 17.72 -4.06 -5.99
CA SER A 5 18.65 -3.24 -6.76
C SER A 5 19.90 -2.85 -5.98
N GLY A 6 19.93 -3.09 -4.66
CA GLY A 6 20.96 -2.62 -3.76
C GLY A 6 20.79 -1.17 -3.34
N GLY A 7 21.53 -0.72 -2.32
CA GLY A 7 21.49 0.66 -1.83
C GLY A 7 20.25 1.05 -1.04
N PHE A 8 19.24 0.18 -0.94
CA PHE A 8 18.05 0.38 -0.12
C PHE A 8 17.99 -0.61 1.04
N ALA A 9 17.58 -0.14 2.20
CA ALA A 9 17.34 -0.98 3.36
C ALA A 9 16.27 -2.05 3.06
N ALA A 10 16.61 -3.32 3.29
CA ALA A 10 15.70 -4.44 3.10
C ALA A 10 14.77 -4.57 4.32
N TYR A 11 13.62 -3.89 4.26
CA TYR A 11 12.55 -3.95 5.24
C TYR A 11 11.25 -4.40 4.56
N HIS A 12 10.82 -5.63 4.82
CA HIS A 12 9.77 -6.32 4.06
C HIS A 12 8.38 -6.23 4.67
N THR A 13 8.09 -5.17 5.42
CA THR A 13 6.79 -4.99 6.07
C THR A 13 6.30 -3.55 5.95
N GLN A 14 5.04 -3.32 6.29
CA GLN A 14 4.41 -2.00 6.27
C GLN A 14 4.55 -1.34 7.63
N MET A 15 4.88 -0.06 7.65
CA MET A 15 5.03 0.68 8.91
C MET A 15 3.69 1.13 9.50
N ASN A 16 2.70 1.46 8.68
CA ASN A 16 1.35 1.89 9.07
C ASN A 16 1.31 2.99 10.15
N VAL A 17 2.33 3.84 10.25
CA VAL A 17 2.47 4.78 11.37
C VAL A 17 1.44 5.90 11.27
N PHE A 18 1.32 6.56 10.11
CA PHE A 18 0.38 7.68 9.92
C PHE A 18 -1.09 7.27 9.96
N ASP A 19 -1.40 6.07 9.47
CA ASP A 19 -2.78 5.62 9.28
C ASP A 19 -3.29 4.76 10.46
N VAL A 20 -2.41 4.21 11.27
CA VAL A 20 -2.78 3.29 12.36
C VAL A 20 -2.14 3.66 13.68
N LEU A 21 -0.81 3.71 13.77
CA LEU A 21 -0.12 3.85 15.04
C LEU A 21 -0.43 5.21 15.70
N GLU A 22 -0.21 6.31 14.99
CA GLU A 22 -0.49 7.65 15.51
C GLU A 22 -1.98 7.86 15.83
N PRO A 23 -2.97 7.47 14.99
CA PRO A 23 -4.37 7.54 15.35
C PRO A 23 -4.77 6.75 16.61
N ILE A 24 -4.11 5.62 16.88
CA ILE A 24 -4.39 4.79 18.08
C ILE A 24 -3.78 5.40 19.32
N TYR A 25 -2.51 5.80 19.30
CA TYR A 25 -1.77 6.25 20.47
C TYR A 25 -1.82 7.76 20.67
N GLY A 26 -2.11 8.53 19.62
CA GLY A 26 -2.16 9.99 19.66
C GLY A 26 -0.80 10.64 19.38
N ASP A 27 -0.64 11.88 19.83
CA ASP A 27 0.57 12.67 19.63
C ASP A 27 1.80 12.00 20.26
N LEU A 28 2.79 11.66 19.43
CA LEU A 28 4.02 10.99 19.85
C LEU A 28 5.04 11.95 20.50
N ALA A 29 4.79 13.26 20.53
CA ALA A 29 5.53 14.18 21.38
C ALA A 29 5.23 13.96 22.88
N VAL A 30 4.10 13.34 23.20
CA VAL A 30 3.72 12.97 24.56
C VAL A 30 4.41 11.65 24.94
N THR A 31 5.30 11.68 25.92
CA THR A 31 6.13 10.52 26.32
C THR A 31 5.32 9.24 26.55
N LYS A 32 4.19 9.33 27.28
CA LYS A 32 3.33 8.17 27.53
C LYS A 32 2.78 7.53 26.25
N ASN A 33 2.42 8.34 25.25
CA ASN A 33 1.93 7.85 23.97
C ASN A 33 3.06 7.18 23.19
N LEU A 34 4.24 7.81 23.17
CA LEU A 34 5.42 7.28 22.54
C LEU A 34 5.87 5.95 23.13
N GLU A 35 5.88 5.85 24.47
CA GLU A 35 6.19 4.59 25.17
C GLU A 35 5.23 3.48 24.78
N ALA A 36 3.92 3.75 24.80
CA ALA A 36 2.90 2.77 24.42
C ALA A 36 3.01 2.34 22.96
N ALA A 37 3.23 3.28 22.04
CA ALA A 37 3.43 3.01 20.62
C ALA A 37 4.70 2.20 20.36
N THR A 38 5.78 2.52 21.07
CA THR A 38 7.06 1.80 20.99
C THR A 38 6.92 0.35 21.48
N GLU A 39 6.30 0.13 22.62
CA GLU A 39 6.06 -1.20 23.18
C GLU A 39 5.20 -2.06 22.23
N GLU A 40 4.19 -1.46 21.59
CA GLU A 40 3.36 -2.17 20.62
C GLU A 40 4.15 -2.53 19.37
N TRP A 41 4.96 -1.59 18.87
CA TRP A 41 5.81 -1.88 17.70
C TRP A 41 6.86 -2.96 18.01
N LEU A 42 7.45 -2.97 19.19
CA LEU A 42 8.41 -4.00 19.63
C LEU A 42 7.79 -5.41 19.65
N ARG A 43 6.47 -5.53 19.81
CA ARG A 43 5.74 -6.81 19.72
C ARG A 43 5.32 -7.20 18.32
N SER A 44 5.55 -6.33 17.34
CA SER A 44 5.09 -6.53 15.97
C SER A 44 6.07 -7.35 15.12
N LYS A 45 5.56 -7.90 14.02
CA LYS A 45 6.39 -8.48 12.95
C LYS A 45 7.38 -7.45 12.39
N GLY A 46 6.99 -6.17 12.36
CA GLY A 46 7.86 -5.08 11.92
C GLY A 46 9.16 -5.02 12.70
N PHE A 47 9.09 -5.13 14.03
CA PHE A 47 10.29 -5.20 14.86
C PHE A 47 11.12 -6.47 14.57
N THR A 48 10.47 -7.64 14.50
CA THR A 48 11.16 -8.90 14.19
C THR A 48 11.93 -8.84 12.87
N VAL A 49 11.30 -8.28 11.82
CA VAL A 49 11.90 -8.15 10.49
C VAL A 49 13.02 -7.10 10.46
N SER A 50 12.95 -6.07 11.31
CA SER A 50 13.99 -5.03 11.40
C SER A 50 15.36 -5.60 11.83
N GLY A 51 15.34 -6.67 12.61
CA GLY A 51 16.52 -7.27 13.22
C GLY A 51 17.26 -6.34 14.19
N LEU A 52 16.63 -5.24 14.64
CA LEU A 52 17.22 -4.28 15.58
C LEU A 52 17.24 -4.84 17.00
N ASN A 53 18.11 -4.28 17.84
CA ASN A 53 18.09 -4.57 19.28
C ASN A 53 16.97 -3.78 19.95
N ALA A 54 16.15 -4.44 20.79
CA ALA A 54 14.99 -3.84 21.43
C ALA A 54 15.35 -2.68 22.38
N THR A 55 16.39 -2.86 23.19
CA THR A 55 16.84 -1.87 24.16
C THR A 55 17.37 -0.63 23.46
N ASP A 56 18.22 -0.82 22.45
CA ASP A 56 18.88 0.27 21.74
C ASP A 56 17.88 1.11 20.95
N ILE A 57 16.98 0.46 20.20
CA ILE A 57 15.98 1.19 19.39
C ILE A 57 14.95 1.89 20.28
N LYS A 58 14.54 1.27 21.39
CA LYS A 58 13.65 1.92 22.36
C LYS A 58 14.30 3.17 22.95
N ALA A 59 15.56 3.10 23.35
CA ALA A 59 16.29 4.25 23.87
C ALA A 59 16.36 5.39 22.84
N LYS A 60 16.65 5.08 21.58
CA LYS A 60 16.70 6.06 20.47
C LYS A 60 15.35 6.71 20.21
N LEU A 61 14.27 5.91 20.18
CA LEU A 61 12.92 6.43 19.98
C LEU A 61 12.54 7.38 21.13
N LEU A 62 12.74 6.99 22.40
CA LEU A 62 12.40 7.82 23.54
C LEU A 62 13.22 9.11 23.60
N ALA A 63 14.48 9.08 23.16
CA ALA A 63 15.33 10.25 23.13
C ALA A 63 14.99 11.22 21.99
N GLY A 64 14.72 10.72 20.78
CA GLY A 64 14.68 11.52 19.54
C GLY A 64 13.32 11.64 18.86
N CYS A 65 12.33 10.78 19.16
CA CYS A 65 11.04 10.81 18.49
C CYS A 65 10.10 11.85 19.11
N ARG A 66 9.49 12.67 18.24
CA ARG A 66 8.47 13.69 18.62
C ARG A 66 7.27 13.68 17.69
N SER A 67 7.30 12.84 16.64
CA SER A 67 6.27 12.78 15.60
C SER A 67 6.18 11.39 14.98
N ALA A 68 5.10 11.14 14.23
CA ALA A 68 4.97 9.94 13.39
C ALA A 68 6.12 9.81 12.37
N ALA A 69 6.56 10.94 11.83
CA ALA A 69 7.68 10.99 10.90
C ALA A 69 9.01 10.60 11.58
N ASP A 70 9.27 11.12 12.78
CA ASP A 70 10.46 10.71 13.54
C ASP A 70 10.46 9.23 13.87
N PHE A 71 9.30 8.67 14.21
CA PHE A 71 9.16 7.25 14.51
C PHE A 71 9.59 6.37 13.32
N ILE A 72 9.10 6.69 12.12
CA ILE A 72 9.51 5.99 10.89
C ILE A 72 10.98 6.22 10.61
N ARG A 73 11.43 7.47 10.64
CA ARG A 73 12.79 7.86 10.29
C ARG A 73 13.80 7.13 11.17
N ILE A 74 13.69 7.22 12.49
CA ILE A 74 14.61 6.59 13.43
C ILE A 74 14.72 5.08 13.19
N ILE A 75 13.60 4.40 12.98
CA ILE A 75 13.59 2.96 12.72
C ILE A 75 14.25 2.64 11.38
N MET A 76 13.86 3.33 10.32
CA MET A 76 14.34 3.01 8.96
C MET A 76 15.79 3.38 8.77
N GLU A 77 16.26 4.48 9.36
CA GLU A 77 17.68 4.85 9.38
C GLU A 77 18.54 3.83 10.16
N GLU A 78 18.04 3.31 11.28
CA GLU A 78 18.75 2.26 12.02
C GLU A 78 18.79 0.94 11.25
N VAL A 79 17.71 0.59 10.55
CA VAL A 79 17.72 -0.58 9.65
C VAL A 79 18.71 -0.38 8.51
N ALA A 80 18.72 0.79 7.88
CA ALA A 80 19.64 1.15 6.81
C ALA A 80 21.09 1.11 7.30
N ARG A 81 21.39 1.77 8.41
CA ARG A 81 22.72 1.79 9.05
C ARG A 81 23.23 0.37 9.37
N LYS A 82 22.37 -0.49 9.93
CA LYS A 82 22.71 -1.88 10.22
C LYS A 82 23.06 -2.68 8.97
N GLN A 83 22.44 -2.35 7.84
CA GLN A 83 22.65 -3.02 6.56
C GLN A 83 23.74 -2.35 5.70
N GLY A 84 24.36 -1.25 6.16
CA GLY A 84 25.40 -0.53 5.44
C GLY A 84 24.89 0.17 4.17
N VAL A 85 23.64 0.67 4.19
CA VAL A 85 23.01 1.40 3.09
C VAL A 85 22.44 2.73 3.57
N ASP A 86 22.28 3.70 2.66
CA ASP A 86 21.88 5.07 2.99
C ASP A 86 20.42 5.38 2.67
N ARG A 87 19.77 4.54 1.89
CA ARG A 87 18.38 4.77 1.42
C ARG A 87 17.43 3.73 2.00
N TRP A 88 16.19 4.14 2.16
CA TRP A 88 15.10 3.26 2.54
C TRP A 88 13.81 3.61 1.78
N ALA A 89 12.89 2.66 1.73
CA ALA A 89 11.58 2.84 1.12
C ALA A 89 10.50 2.17 1.97
N ASP A 90 9.34 2.81 2.07
CA ASP A 90 8.15 2.25 2.71
C ASP A 90 7.07 1.95 1.66
N SER A 91 6.56 0.71 1.66
CA SER A 91 5.53 0.24 0.74
C SER A 91 4.16 0.11 1.41
N THR A 92 3.80 1.04 2.27
CA THR A 92 2.53 1.06 3.00
C THR A 92 1.41 1.69 2.15
N PRO A 93 0.44 0.93 1.63
CA PRO A 93 -0.61 1.48 0.75
C PRO A 93 -1.50 2.51 1.45
N THR A 94 -1.65 2.39 2.76
CA THR A 94 -2.45 3.33 3.58
C THR A 94 -1.78 4.68 3.77
N ASN A 95 -0.56 4.90 3.26
CA ASN A 95 0.09 6.21 3.23
C ASN A 95 -0.50 7.15 2.17
N VAL A 96 -1.27 6.66 1.20
CA VAL A 96 -1.88 7.51 0.15
C VAL A 96 -2.63 8.72 0.72
N PRO A 97 -3.50 8.61 1.73
CA PRO A 97 -4.16 9.78 2.30
C PRO A 97 -3.23 10.79 2.98
N HIS A 98 -2.02 10.40 3.26
CA HIS A 98 -1.03 11.18 4.02
C HIS A 98 0.13 11.72 3.16
N MET A 99 0.11 11.53 1.83
CA MET A 99 1.21 11.86 0.93
C MET A 99 1.73 13.30 1.09
N LEU A 100 0.83 14.30 1.19
CA LEU A 100 1.23 15.70 1.34
C LEU A 100 1.89 15.96 2.71
N ARG A 101 1.39 15.34 3.78
CA ARG A 101 2.01 15.38 5.09
C ARG A 101 3.38 14.69 5.07
N ILE A 102 3.46 13.51 4.47
CA ILE A 102 4.74 12.79 4.32
C ILE A 102 5.75 13.65 3.57
N LYS A 103 5.35 14.32 2.49
CA LYS A 103 6.24 15.24 1.75
C LYS A 103 6.68 16.44 2.58
N HIS A 104 5.79 16.98 3.41
CA HIS A 104 6.14 18.06 4.36
C HIS A 104 7.17 17.58 5.39
N ASP A 105 6.95 16.38 5.96
CA ASP A 105 7.80 15.82 7.02
C ASP A 105 9.12 15.23 6.48
N PHE A 106 9.13 14.82 5.20
CA PHE A 106 10.28 14.31 4.44
C PHE A 106 10.38 15.06 3.11
N PRO A 107 11.05 16.23 3.07
CA PRO A 107 11.11 17.07 1.87
C PRO A 107 11.72 16.38 0.65
N ASP A 108 12.60 15.40 0.85
CA ASP A 108 13.26 14.64 -0.22
C ASP A 108 12.49 13.38 -0.63
N ALA A 109 11.33 13.10 0.00
CA ALA A 109 10.54 11.92 -0.33
C ALA A 109 10.02 11.94 -1.77
N GLN A 110 10.21 10.82 -2.46
CA GLN A 110 9.67 10.55 -3.79
C GLN A 110 8.58 9.48 -3.71
N PHE A 111 7.50 9.63 -4.47
CA PHE A 111 6.35 8.73 -4.45
C PHE A 111 6.25 7.99 -5.78
N VAL A 112 6.39 6.66 -5.73
CA VAL A 112 6.09 5.78 -6.87
C VAL A 112 4.71 5.18 -6.66
N HIS A 113 3.74 5.62 -7.47
CA HIS A 113 2.38 5.11 -7.44
C HIS A 113 2.23 3.96 -8.43
N ILE A 114 2.14 2.74 -7.92
CA ILE A 114 1.92 1.54 -8.71
C ILE A 114 0.42 1.34 -8.90
N ILE A 115 -0.06 1.47 -10.14
CA ILE A 115 -1.45 1.26 -10.53
C ILE A 115 -1.55 -0.14 -11.15
N ARG A 116 -2.56 -0.89 -10.75
CA ARG A 116 -2.86 -2.23 -11.26
C ARG A 116 -4.32 -2.33 -11.62
N ASP A 117 -4.68 -3.19 -12.57
CA ASP A 117 -6.07 -3.46 -12.96
C ASP A 117 -6.96 -3.72 -11.73
N ALA A 118 -8.05 -2.94 -11.61
CA ALA A 118 -8.98 -3.02 -10.48
C ALA A 118 -9.54 -4.43 -10.28
N ARG A 119 -9.71 -5.19 -11.35
CA ARG A 119 -10.28 -6.54 -11.35
C ARG A 119 -9.30 -7.54 -10.71
N ASP A 120 -8.02 -7.45 -11.05
CA ASP A 120 -6.99 -8.26 -10.41
C ASP A 120 -6.75 -7.85 -8.94
N VAL A 121 -6.87 -6.56 -8.64
CA VAL A 121 -6.83 -6.05 -7.26
C VAL A 121 -7.99 -6.59 -6.45
N ALA A 122 -9.22 -6.53 -7.00
CA ALA A 122 -10.43 -7.01 -6.34
C ALA A 122 -10.35 -8.51 -6.00
N LEU A 123 -9.90 -9.34 -6.93
CA LEU A 123 -9.65 -10.77 -6.67
C LEU A 123 -8.66 -11.00 -5.53
N SER A 124 -7.57 -10.22 -5.51
CA SER A 124 -6.55 -10.35 -4.46
C SER A 124 -7.08 -9.92 -3.09
N LEU A 125 -7.83 -8.83 -3.03
CA LEU A 125 -8.43 -8.32 -1.79
C LEU A 125 -9.49 -9.28 -1.25
N ASP A 126 -10.34 -9.81 -2.12
CA ASP A 126 -11.38 -10.78 -1.74
C ASP A 126 -10.76 -12.07 -1.19
N LYS A 127 -9.77 -12.63 -1.89
CA LYS A 127 -9.04 -13.85 -1.46
C LYS A 127 -8.37 -13.71 -0.10
N ARG A 128 -7.96 -12.47 0.26
CA ARG A 128 -7.37 -12.15 1.58
C ARG A 128 -8.43 -11.81 2.65
N GLY A 129 -9.70 -11.70 2.29
CA GLY A 129 -10.76 -11.24 3.18
C GLY A 129 -10.60 -9.77 3.61
N TRP A 130 -9.94 -8.95 2.78
CA TRP A 130 -9.68 -7.53 3.08
C TRP A 130 -10.77 -6.61 2.57
N THR A 131 -11.60 -7.07 1.65
CA THR A 131 -12.80 -6.33 1.25
C THR A 131 -13.86 -6.48 2.34
N ARG A 132 -14.37 -5.36 2.82
CA ARG A 132 -15.43 -5.31 3.83
C ARG A 132 -16.60 -4.51 3.28
N PRO A 133 -17.47 -5.14 2.48
CA PRO A 133 -18.69 -4.50 1.99
C PRO A 133 -19.63 -4.20 3.17
N LEU A 134 -20.57 -3.29 2.94
CA LEU A 134 -21.65 -3.04 3.88
C LEU A 134 -22.48 -4.32 4.08
N PRO A 135 -23.17 -4.50 5.22
CA PRO A 135 -23.85 -5.75 5.55
C PRO A 135 -24.84 -6.25 4.49
N TRP A 136 -25.49 -5.35 3.77
CA TRP A 136 -26.46 -5.65 2.71
C TRP A 136 -25.81 -5.99 1.37
N ASP A 137 -24.50 -5.70 1.18
CA ASP A 137 -23.78 -5.92 -0.07
C ASP A 137 -22.73 -7.03 0.01
N LYS A 138 -22.77 -7.88 1.02
CA LYS A 138 -21.75 -8.93 1.25
C LYS A 138 -21.47 -9.80 0.02
N LYS A 139 -22.49 -10.09 -0.77
CA LYS A 139 -22.34 -10.87 -2.01
C LYS A 139 -21.58 -10.14 -3.13
N TRP A 140 -21.39 -8.84 -3.01
CA TRP A 140 -20.77 -7.97 -4.01
C TRP A 140 -19.36 -7.51 -3.64
N SER A 141 -18.66 -8.26 -2.79
CA SER A 141 -17.35 -7.90 -2.22
C SER A 141 -16.33 -7.48 -3.29
N MET A 142 -16.19 -8.25 -4.37
CA MET A 142 -15.25 -7.94 -5.45
C MET A 142 -15.66 -6.70 -6.25
N ALA A 143 -16.95 -6.54 -6.52
CA ALA A 143 -17.45 -5.36 -7.23
C ALA A 143 -17.21 -4.08 -6.42
N VAL A 144 -17.46 -4.14 -5.11
CA VAL A 144 -17.21 -3.02 -4.18
C VAL A 144 -15.71 -2.73 -4.03
N ALA A 145 -14.85 -3.74 -4.11
CA ALA A 145 -13.41 -3.54 -4.12
C ALA A 145 -12.95 -2.67 -5.31
N GLY A 146 -13.65 -2.72 -6.45
CA GLY A 146 -13.43 -1.82 -7.57
C GLY A 146 -13.68 -0.35 -7.23
N VAL A 147 -14.73 -0.05 -6.45
CA VAL A 147 -15.00 1.33 -5.99
C VAL A 147 -13.94 1.81 -5.00
N TYR A 148 -13.46 0.92 -4.11
CA TYR A 148 -12.33 1.24 -3.23
C TYR A 148 -11.06 1.54 -4.02
N TRP A 149 -10.75 0.72 -5.04
CA TRP A 149 -9.62 0.96 -5.94
C TRP A 149 -9.73 2.31 -6.63
N GLU A 150 -10.89 2.64 -7.19
CA GLU A 150 -11.12 3.94 -7.80
C GLU A 150 -10.89 5.09 -6.81
N TRP A 151 -11.44 4.97 -5.60
CA TRP A 151 -11.31 5.98 -4.57
C TRP A 151 -9.84 6.24 -4.20
N ILE A 152 -9.05 5.18 -3.99
CA ILE A 152 -7.66 5.33 -3.55
C ILE A 152 -6.75 5.82 -4.68
N VAL A 153 -6.95 5.32 -5.91
CA VAL A 153 -6.17 5.76 -7.09
C VAL A 153 -6.47 7.23 -7.42
N ARG A 154 -7.74 7.65 -7.41
CA ARG A 154 -8.09 9.07 -7.58
C ARG A 154 -7.45 9.95 -6.52
N LYS A 155 -7.44 9.49 -5.27
CA LYS A 155 -6.83 10.23 -4.17
C LYS A 155 -5.33 10.37 -4.35
N ALA A 156 -4.63 9.29 -4.69
CA ALA A 156 -3.20 9.30 -4.96
C ALA A 156 -2.86 10.27 -6.12
N ARG A 157 -3.58 10.20 -7.23
CA ARG A 157 -3.37 11.07 -8.39
C ARG A 157 -3.64 12.54 -8.08
N LYS A 158 -4.70 12.83 -7.31
CA LYS A 158 -5.00 14.20 -6.87
C LYS A 158 -3.87 14.79 -6.03
N MET A 159 -3.29 14.02 -5.13
CA MET A 159 -2.16 14.45 -4.30
C MET A 159 -0.86 14.51 -5.12
N GLY A 160 -0.62 13.53 -5.98
CA GLY A 160 0.52 13.52 -6.89
C GLY A 160 0.58 14.73 -7.82
N ALA A 161 -0.58 15.20 -8.31
CA ALA A 161 -0.67 16.42 -9.10
C ALA A 161 -0.24 17.68 -8.32
N GLN A 162 -0.36 17.68 -6.99
CA GLN A 162 0.11 18.78 -6.14
C GLN A 162 1.61 18.69 -5.85
N LEU A 163 2.17 17.47 -5.84
CA LEU A 163 3.60 17.23 -5.60
C LEU A 163 4.46 17.55 -6.83
N GLY A 164 3.91 17.36 -8.02
CA GLY A 164 4.64 17.58 -9.28
C GLY A 164 5.50 16.39 -9.71
N PRO A 165 6.09 16.48 -10.92
CA PRO A 165 6.75 15.36 -11.59
C PRO A 165 8.12 14.98 -11.00
N SER A 166 8.75 15.84 -10.21
CA SER A 166 9.99 15.51 -9.49
C SER A 166 9.77 14.59 -8.30
N ASP A 167 8.57 14.63 -7.73
CA ASP A 167 8.25 13.98 -6.46
C ASP A 167 7.22 12.86 -6.59
N TYR A 168 6.54 12.76 -7.73
CA TYR A 168 5.51 11.77 -7.99
C TYR A 168 5.62 11.16 -9.38
N CYS A 169 5.63 9.83 -9.43
CA CYS A 169 5.68 9.04 -10.65
C CYS A 169 4.64 7.91 -10.61
N GLU A 170 3.86 7.76 -11.69
CA GLU A 170 2.94 6.62 -11.87
C GLU A 170 3.59 5.53 -12.72
N VAL A 171 3.32 4.28 -12.38
CA VAL A 171 3.73 3.11 -13.17
C VAL A 171 2.63 2.05 -13.12
N HIS A 172 2.35 1.42 -14.24
CA HIS A 172 1.46 0.27 -14.28
C HIS A 172 2.18 -0.99 -13.78
N TYR A 173 1.50 -1.74 -12.92
CA TYR A 173 2.01 -3.01 -12.40
C TYR A 173 2.28 -4.01 -13.52
N GLU A 174 1.42 -3.99 -14.52
CA GLU A 174 1.49 -4.83 -15.71
C GLU A 174 2.80 -4.57 -16.47
N ASP A 175 3.20 -3.32 -16.66
CA ASP A 175 4.47 -2.96 -17.32
C ASP A 175 5.68 -3.47 -16.54
N LEU A 176 5.63 -3.42 -15.19
CA LEU A 176 6.71 -3.94 -14.34
C LEU A 176 6.83 -5.47 -14.41
N VAL A 177 5.74 -6.17 -14.72
CA VAL A 177 5.72 -7.63 -14.78
C VAL A 177 6.00 -8.15 -16.19
N GLU A 178 5.38 -7.55 -17.20
CA GLU A 178 5.43 -8.03 -18.59
C GLU A 178 6.56 -7.41 -19.39
N LYS A 179 6.94 -6.15 -19.07
CA LYS A 179 7.95 -5.38 -19.80
C LYS A 179 8.93 -4.66 -18.87
N PRO A 180 9.54 -5.37 -17.91
CA PRO A 180 10.38 -4.72 -16.88
C PRO A 180 11.56 -3.94 -17.46
N VAL A 181 12.19 -4.46 -18.52
CA VAL A 181 13.33 -3.81 -19.17
C VAL A 181 12.95 -2.46 -19.79
N GLU A 182 11.71 -2.31 -20.27
CA GLU A 182 11.19 -1.03 -20.81
C GLU A 182 10.75 -0.07 -19.70
N ALA A 183 10.16 -0.59 -18.61
CA ALA A 183 9.59 0.21 -17.53
C ALA A 183 10.65 0.76 -16.57
N LEU A 184 11.68 -0.02 -16.24
CA LEU A 184 12.68 0.32 -15.22
C LEU A 184 13.52 1.56 -15.54
N PRO A 185 13.93 1.87 -16.78
CA PRO A 185 14.74 3.06 -17.06
C PRO A 185 14.05 4.38 -16.70
N ARG A 186 12.73 4.45 -16.82
CA ARG A 186 11.96 5.64 -16.40
C ARG A 186 11.97 5.79 -14.88
N LEU A 187 11.78 4.69 -14.16
CA LEU A 187 11.84 4.68 -12.68
C LEU A 187 13.25 4.95 -12.18
N SER A 188 14.29 4.41 -12.82
CA SER A 188 15.69 4.69 -12.50
C SER A 188 15.99 6.19 -12.54
N ARG A 189 15.58 6.86 -13.62
CA ARG A 189 15.76 8.31 -13.76
C ARG A 189 14.99 9.10 -12.70
N PHE A 190 13.75 8.72 -12.44
CA PHE A 190 12.92 9.37 -11.42
C PHE A 190 13.53 9.22 -10.03
N LEU A 191 13.97 8.03 -9.66
CA LEU A 191 14.54 7.73 -8.35
C LEU A 191 16.01 8.13 -8.21
N GLN A 192 16.65 8.56 -9.31
CA GLN A 192 18.10 8.79 -9.36
C GLN A 192 18.86 7.59 -8.78
N HIS A 193 18.43 6.39 -9.19
CA HIS A 193 18.96 5.12 -8.72
C HIS A 193 18.88 4.07 -9.83
N GLU A 194 19.94 3.35 -10.05
CA GLU A 194 20.00 2.31 -11.08
C GLU A 194 19.09 1.13 -10.73
N LEU A 195 18.18 0.80 -11.64
CA LEU A 195 17.28 -0.35 -11.58
C LEU A 195 17.60 -1.28 -12.74
N ASP A 196 18.67 -2.04 -12.61
CA ASP A 196 19.05 -3.07 -13.57
C ASP A 196 18.22 -4.35 -13.33
N TYR A 197 17.57 -4.84 -14.39
CA TYR A 197 16.65 -5.97 -14.28
C TYR A 197 17.36 -7.27 -13.91
N ASP A 198 18.50 -7.56 -14.55
CA ASP A 198 19.21 -8.81 -14.36
C ASP A 198 19.78 -8.85 -12.94
N ARG A 199 20.39 -7.77 -12.49
CA ARG A 199 20.86 -7.62 -11.11
C ARG A 199 19.75 -7.77 -10.07
N ILE A 200 18.54 -7.22 -10.37
CA ILE A 200 17.37 -7.36 -9.50
C ILE A 200 16.95 -8.83 -9.40
N GLN A 201 16.98 -9.58 -10.49
CA GLN A 201 16.63 -11.00 -10.50
C GLN A 201 17.70 -11.86 -9.79
N GLU A 202 18.97 -11.59 -10.03
CA GLU A 202 20.08 -12.28 -9.38
C GLU A 202 20.09 -12.06 -7.86
N SER A 203 19.97 -10.83 -7.40
CA SER A 203 19.92 -10.48 -5.97
C SER A 203 18.71 -11.10 -5.28
N SER A 204 17.58 -11.11 -5.95
CA SER A 204 16.35 -11.83 -5.60
C SER A 204 15.95 -11.69 -4.12
N VAL A 205 15.75 -10.45 -3.66
CA VAL A 205 15.36 -10.14 -2.27
C VAL A 205 13.86 -9.95 -2.15
N GLY A 206 13.28 -10.31 -1.02
CA GLY A 206 11.89 -10.03 -0.66
C GLY A 206 10.89 -10.63 -1.64
N SER A 207 10.00 -9.81 -2.21
CA SER A 207 8.94 -10.28 -3.12
C SER A 207 9.43 -10.69 -4.51
N VAL A 208 10.65 -10.39 -4.89
CA VAL A 208 11.30 -10.94 -6.10
C VAL A 208 11.58 -12.42 -5.87
N LYS A 209 12.14 -12.77 -4.71
CA LYS A 209 12.41 -14.17 -4.32
C LYS A 209 11.15 -14.94 -3.95
N ARG A 210 10.24 -14.31 -3.19
CA ARG A 210 9.00 -14.91 -2.70
C ARG A 210 7.85 -13.93 -2.89
N PRO A 211 7.13 -14.01 -4.02
CA PRO A 211 6.01 -13.13 -4.30
C PRO A 211 4.97 -13.13 -3.17
N LEU A 212 4.61 -11.94 -2.69
CA LEU A 212 3.55 -11.74 -1.70
C LEU A 212 2.19 -11.85 -2.39
N THR A 213 1.69 -13.07 -2.52
CA THR A 213 0.43 -13.34 -3.19
C THR A 213 -0.58 -14.05 -2.28
N ALA A 214 -1.86 -13.79 -2.50
CA ALA A 214 -2.97 -14.54 -1.92
C ALA A 214 -3.15 -15.93 -2.59
N PHE A 215 -2.50 -16.16 -3.74
CA PHE A 215 -2.63 -17.34 -4.59
C PHE A 215 -1.44 -18.28 -4.40
N LYS A 216 -1.18 -18.69 -3.17
CA LYS A 216 -0.02 -19.50 -2.79
C LYS A 216 0.05 -20.85 -3.53
N GLY A 217 -1.09 -21.49 -3.77
CA GLY A 217 -1.15 -22.76 -4.50
C GLY A 217 -0.66 -22.66 -5.94
N GLU A 218 -1.03 -21.58 -6.64
CA GLU A 218 -0.57 -21.33 -8.00
C GLU A 218 0.94 -21.03 -8.05
N LEU A 219 1.45 -20.34 -7.05
CA LEU A 219 2.89 -20.08 -6.94
C LEU A 219 3.66 -21.40 -6.73
N GLN A 220 3.12 -22.33 -5.93
CA GLN A 220 3.75 -23.63 -5.64
C GLN A 220 3.77 -24.55 -6.86
N ASN A 221 2.72 -24.53 -7.68
CA ASN A 221 2.62 -25.39 -8.88
C ASN A 221 3.13 -24.73 -10.17
N GLY A 222 3.71 -23.52 -10.06
CA GLY A 222 4.30 -22.79 -11.20
C GLY A 222 3.29 -22.15 -12.16
N SER A 223 1.98 -22.14 -11.84
CA SER A 223 0.94 -21.54 -12.67
C SER A 223 0.63 -20.09 -12.31
N PHE A 224 1.44 -19.46 -11.48
CA PHE A 224 1.21 -18.11 -11.00
C PHE A 224 1.34 -17.07 -12.11
N ALA A 225 0.21 -16.51 -12.53
CA ALA A 225 0.12 -15.41 -13.47
C ALA A 225 -0.52 -14.20 -12.78
N PRO A 226 0.26 -13.17 -12.42
CA PRO A 226 -0.27 -12.05 -11.64
C PRO A 226 -1.08 -11.05 -12.48
N VAL A 227 -0.92 -11.02 -13.79
CA VAL A 227 -1.58 -10.08 -14.71
C VAL A 227 -2.74 -10.77 -15.43
N GLY A 228 -3.87 -10.11 -15.53
CA GLY A 228 -5.03 -10.57 -16.29
C GLY A 228 -5.75 -11.79 -15.72
N ARG A 229 -5.46 -12.19 -14.49
CA ARG A 229 -6.10 -13.32 -13.81
C ARG A 229 -7.62 -13.20 -13.78
N TRP A 230 -8.11 -11.98 -13.67
CA TRP A 230 -9.54 -11.69 -13.64
C TRP A 230 -10.29 -12.26 -14.86
N LYS A 231 -9.63 -12.42 -16.01
CA LYS A 231 -10.25 -13.00 -17.23
C LYS A 231 -10.70 -14.43 -17.02
N ARG A 232 -10.01 -15.18 -16.13
CA ARG A 232 -10.29 -16.57 -15.80
C ARG A 232 -11.14 -16.73 -14.54
N ASP A 233 -10.79 -15.96 -13.49
CA ASP A 233 -11.24 -16.26 -12.13
C ASP A 233 -12.35 -15.32 -11.63
N PHE A 234 -12.67 -14.23 -12.37
CA PHE A 234 -13.66 -13.27 -11.89
C PHE A 234 -15.10 -13.76 -12.19
N PRO A 235 -15.97 -13.88 -11.18
CA PRO A 235 -17.36 -14.25 -11.41
C PRO A 235 -18.08 -13.25 -12.29
N ARG A 236 -18.78 -13.70 -13.32
CA ARG A 236 -19.39 -12.86 -14.36
C ARG A 236 -20.27 -11.75 -13.81
N GLU A 237 -21.14 -12.07 -12.85
CA GLU A 237 -22.06 -11.10 -12.24
C GLU A 237 -21.32 -9.98 -11.51
N GLN A 238 -20.28 -10.34 -10.74
CA GLN A 238 -19.42 -9.41 -10.03
C GLN A 238 -18.63 -8.52 -11.00
N LEU A 239 -18.15 -9.10 -12.11
CA LEU A 239 -17.44 -8.36 -13.15
C LEU A 239 -18.33 -7.31 -13.82
N VAL A 240 -19.55 -7.69 -14.21
CA VAL A 240 -20.53 -6.75 -14.77
C VAL A 240 -20.80 -5.60 -13.81
N LEU A 241 -21.01 -5.91 -12.53
CA LEU A 241 -21.26 -4.87 -11.52
C LEU A 241 -20.02 -4.00 -11.29
N LEU A 242 -18.83 -4.57 -11.17
CA LEU A 242 -17.59 -3.79 -11.01
C LEU A 242 -17.40 -2.81 -12.18
N GLU A 243 -17.59 -3.28 -13.41
CA GLU A 243 -17.44 -2.42 -14.58
C GLU A 243 -18.58 -1.38 -14.72
N ASN A 244 -19.77 -1.67 -14.20
CA ASN A 244 -20.84 -0.66 -14.08
C ASN A 244 -20.50 0.41 -13.03
N LEU A 245 -19.88 0.03 -11.92
CA LEU A 245 -19.50 0.93 -10.83
C LEU A 245 -18.27 1.79 -11.16
N SER A 246 -17.21 1.17 -11.68
CA SER A 246 -15.89 1.79 -11.84
C SER A 246 -15.33 1.75 -13.27
N GLY A 247 -16.08 1.24 -14.24
CA GLY A 247 -15.59 1.03 -15.60
C GLY A 247 -15.19 2.32 -16.33
N LYS A 248 -15.84 3.45 -16.04
CA LYS A 248 -15.40 4.74 -16.55
C LYS A 248 -13.95 5.02 -16.13
N TYR A 249 -13.64 4.81 -14.85
CA TYR A 249 -12.31 5.08 -14.32
C TYR A 249 -11.28 4.04 -14.75
N LEU A 250 -11.68 2.77 -14.91
CA LEU A 250 -10.81 1.74 -15.52
C LEU A 250 -10.34 2.20 -16.91
N ARG A 251 -11.24 2.70 -17.77
CA ARG A 251 -10.87 3.24 -19.08
C ARG A 251 -9.96 4.47 -19.01
N GLU A 252 -10.22 5.38 -18.06
CA GLU A 252 -9.34 6.53 -17.82
C GLU A 252 -7.91 6.09 -17.43
N MET A 253 -7.77 4.91 -16.83
CA MET A 253 -6.47 4.30 -16.49
C MET A 253 -5.93 3.37 -17.58
N GLY A 254 -6.52 3.34 -18.76
CA GLY A 254 -6.03 2.56 -19.89
C GLY A 254 -6.46 1.09 -19.92
N TYR A 255 -7.38 0.67 -19.04
CA TYR A 255 -7.87 -0.71 -19.01
C TYR A 255 -9.11 -0.90 -19.89
N GLU A 256 -9.05 -1.85 -20.81
CA GLU A 256 -10.20 -2.25 -21.61
C GLU A 256 -11.26 -2.96 -20.78
N LEU A 257 -12.53 -2.73 -21.08
CA LEU A 257 -13.64 -3.38 -20.41
C LEU A 257 -14.04 -4.68 -21.12
N ALA A 258 -14.37 -5.69 -20.32
CA ALA A 258 -14.86 -6.97 -20.82
C ALA A 258 -16.38 -7.02 -21.01
N THR A 259 -17.09 -6.02 -20.47
CA THR A 259 -18.54 -5.91 -20.56
C THR A 259 -18.92 -4.58 -21.21
N LYS A 260 -20.20 -4.43 -21.52
CA LYS A 260 -20.79 -3.15 -21.92
C LYS A 260 -21.46 -2.53 -20.69
N PRO A 261 -20.78 -1.64 -19.95
CA PRO A 261 -21.39 -1.02 -18.79
C PRO A 261 -22.68 -0.29 -19.17
N SER A 262 -23.72 -0.53 -18.41
CA SER A 262 -24.99 0.20 -18.51
C SER A 262 -25.15 1.10 -17.30
N PHE A 263 -25.54 2.34 -17.55
CA PHE A 263 -25.92 3.20 -16.44
C PHE A 263 -27.22 2.66 -15.81
N THR A 264 -27.15 2.31 -14.54
CA THR A 264 -28.34 2.02 -13.73
C THR A 264 -28.36 2.95 -12.52
N PRO A 265 -29.53 3.52 -12.16
CA PRO A 265 -29.63 4.36 -10.96
C PRO A 265 -29.15 3.65 -9.69
N ILE A 266 -29.40 2.34 -9.61
CA ILE A 266 -28.96 1.49 -8.47
C ILE A 266 -27.43 1.43 -8.39
N ALA A 267 -26.73 1.18 -9.49
CA ALA A 267 -25.26 1.17 -9.50
C ALA A 267 -24.68 2.56 -9.18
N ALA A 268 -25.31 3.62 -9.68
CA ALA A 268 -24.90 4.99 -9.37
C ALA A 268 -25.07 5.31 -7.87
N ALA A 269 -26.21 4.94 -7.28
CA ALA A 269 -26.46 5.10 -5.84
C ALA A 269 -25.48 4.30 -5.00
N MET A 270 -25.27 3.01 -5.32
CA MET A 270 -24.30 2.15 -4.64
C MET A 270 -22.87 2.73 -4.72
N ARG A 271 -22.45 3.19 -5.89
CA ARG A 271 -21.13 3.82 -6.05
C ARG A 271 -21.00 5.09 -5.19
N ALA A 272 -22.02 5.96 -5.16
CA ALA A 272 -22.01 7.17 -4.35
C ALA A 272 -21.95 6.85 -2.86
N GLU A 273 -22.71 5.86 -2.40
CA GLU A 273 -22.70 5.35 -1.02
C GLU A 273 -21.30 4.91 -0.58
N TYR A 274 -20.64 4.06 -1.39
CA TYR A 274 -19.29 3.58 -1.05
C TYR A 274 -18.22 4.67 -1.10
N LEU A 275 -18.28 5.59 -2.05
CA LEU A 275 -17.36 6.73 -2.08
C LEU A 275 -17.52 7.61 -0.84
N ALA A 276 -18.75 7.88 -0.43
CA ALA A 276 -19.05 8.61 0.81
C ALA A 276 -18.58 7.83 2.05
N PHE A 277 -18.82 6.51 2.09
CA PHE A 277 -18.37 5.65 3.17
C PHE A 277 -16.85 5.65 3.33
N TYR A 278 -16.09 5.52 2.24
CA TYR A 278 -14.62 5.52 2.31
C TYR A 278 -14.10 6.90 2.74
N ALA A 279 -14.67 7.99 2.25
CA ALA A 279 -14.32 9.34 2.66
C ALA A 279 -14.61 9.57 4.14
N PHE A 280 -15.79 9.17 4.61
CA PHE A 280 -16.18 9.26 6.02
C PHE A 280 -15.28 8.39 6.91
N LYS A 281 -15.03 7.14 6.53
CA LYS A 281 -14.15 6.24 7.28
C LYS A 281 -12.75 6.81 7.45
N GLN A 282 -12.20 7.39 6.38
CA GLN A 282 -10.88 8.03 6.45
C GLN A 282 -10.89 9.26 7.36
N TRP A 283 -11.92 10.10 7.26
CA TRP A 283 -12.08 11.25 8.13
C TRP A 283 -12.23 10.84 9.61
N ALA A 284 -13.10 9.87 9.88
CA ALA A 284 -13.37 9.39 11.23
C ALA A 284 -12.11 8.79 11.88
N LYS A 285 -11.29 8.08 11.09
CA LYS A 285 -10.05 7.46 11.56
C LYS A 285 -9.03 8.49 12.06
N VAL A 286 -8.96 9.64 11.41
CA VAL A 286 -8.00 10.71 11.76
C VAL A 286 -8.57 11.64 12.83
N ASN A 287 -9.89 11.92 12.81
CA ASN A 287 -10.50 12.98 13.61
C ASN A 287 -11.31 12.49 14.82
N THR A 288 -11.41 11.17 15.01
CA THR A 288 -12.19 10.60 16.12
C THR A 288 -11.41 9.48 16.82
N PRO A 289 -11.73 9.13 18.06
CA PRO A 289 -11.09 8.03 18.78
C PRO A 289 -11.50 6.63 18.28
N LEU A 290 -12.27 6.49 17.21
CA LEU A 290 -12.74 5.20 16.68
C LEU A 290 -11.58 4.26 16.29
N SER A 291 -10.45 4.79 15.85
CA SER A 291 -9.24 4.01 15.58
C SER A 291 -8.73 3.24 16.82
N ARG A 292 -8.88 3.82 18.01
CA ARG A 292 -8.47 3.19 19.27
C ARG A 292 -9.30 1.96 19.65
N MET A 293 -10.50 1.86 19.10
CA MET A 293 -11.46 0.80 19.46
C MET A 293 -11.44 -0.38 18.47
N THR A 294 -10.89 -0.20 17.28
CA THR A 294 -11.17 -1.12 16.17
C THR A 294 -10.00 -1.98 15.74
N VAL A 295 -8.74 -1.62 16.03
CA VAL A 295 -7.57 -2.33 15.49
C VAL A 295 -6.38 -2.24 16.47
N SER A 296 -5.78 -3.39 16.78
CA SER A 296 -4.43 -3.45 17.36
C SER A 296 -3.39 -3.27 16.26
N TYR A 297 -2.38 -2.45 16.49
CA TYR A 297 -1.26 -2.24 15.56
C TYR A 297 -0.48 -3.53 15.29
N SER A 298 -0.21 -4.30 16.34
CA SER A 298 0.43 -5.61 16.23
C SER A 298 -0.40 -6.61 15.41
N GLY A 299 -1.73 -6.55 15.52
CA GLY A 299 -2.64 -7.39 14.76
C GLY A 299 -2.68 -7.11 13.25
N ILE A 300 -2.30 -5.90 12.81
CA ILE A 300 -2.18 -5.55 11.39
C ILE A 300 -0.88 -6.08 10.79
N LEU A 301 0.17 -6.15 11.58
CA LEU A 301 1.51 -6.56 11.15
C LEU A 301 1.77 -8.06 11.29
N ILE A 302 0.85 -8.80 11.91
CA ILE A 302 0.88 -10.26 11.96
C ILE A 302 0.12 -10.75 10.72
N ASP A 303 0.83 -11.24 9.71
CA ASP A 303 0.24 -12.04 8.64
C ASP A 303 -0.42 -13.27 9.29
N LYS A 304 -1.75 -13.31 9.25
CA LYS A 304 -2.51 -14.52 9.55
C LYS A 304 -2.38 -15.52 8.41
#